data_3332a1bca07a8a6a0f336a5d6c8e01fe
#
_entry.id   3332a1bca07a8a6a0f336a5d6c8e01fe
#
_cell.length_a   1.000
_cell.length_b   1.000
_cell.length_c   1.000
_cell.angle_alpha   90.00
_cell.angle_beta   90.00
_cell.angle_gamma   90.00
#
_symmetry.space_group_name_H-M   'P 1'
#
loop_
_entity.id
_entity.type
_entity.pdbx_description
1 polymer ?
#
loop_
_entity_poly.entity_id
_entity_poly.type
_entity_poly.pdbx_seq_one_letter_code
_entity_poly.pdbx_strand_id
1 'polypeptide(L)'
;KLLLVVCALALARVEAAAAAACSCAESLTVSKAKDRAEAVFVGTVVEANRERTQGGYEWRVKLSVEQAWKGSDEGEVVVYVLGDDCAVSFEAGKRYLVYARRQEGRGRLVTDSCARTALFDAGSEDLQKLGAGKQRAAR
;
A
#
# COMPACT_ATOMS: atom_id res chain seq x y z
N LYS A 1 37.48 -38.77 42.69
CA LYS A 1 36.08 -38.77 42.16
C LYS A 1 35.89 -37.45 41.42
N LEU A 2 36.09 -37.51 40.11
CA LEU A 2 35.96 -36.38 39.20
C LEU A 2 34.51 -36.26 38.80
N LEU A 3 33.82 -35.21 39.26
CA LEU A 3 32.46 -34.91 38.86
C LEU A 3 32.53 -34.10 37.56
N LEU A 4 32.26 -34.74 36.45
CA LEU A 4 32.10 -34.08 35.18
C LEU A 4 30.73 -33.36 35.17
N VAL A 5 30.75 -32.04 35.36
CA VAL A 5 29.61 -31.18 35.13
C VAL A 5 29.54 -30.94 33.62
N VAL A 6 28.68 -31.70 32.96
CA VAL A 6 28.33 -31.47 31.57
C VAL A 6 27.36 -30.29 31.55
N CYS A 7 27.88 -29.11 31.29
CA CYS A 7 27.08 -27.92 31.05
C CYS A 7 26.49 -28.03 29.63
N ALA A 8 25.29 -28.56 29.53
CA ALA A 8 24.54 -28.55 28.28
C ALA A 8 24.12 -27.11 27.95
N LEU A 9 24.94 -26.44 27.14
CA LEU A 9 24.53 -25.18 26.50
C LEU A 9 23.41 -25.51 25.52
N ALA A 10 22.17 -25.32 25.96
CA ALA A 10 21.04 -25.24 25.08
C ALA A 10 21.18 -23.96 24.24
N LEU A 11 21.73 -24.10 23.05
CA LEU A 11 21.70 -23.07 22.02
C LEU A 11 20.22 -22.92 21.59
N ALA A 12 19.54 -21.97 22.22
CA ALA A 12 18.25 -21.50 21.73
C ALA A 12 18.49 -20.91 20.33
N ARG A 13 18.16 -21.67 19.31
CA ARG A 13 18.06 -21.13 17.94
C ARG A 13 16.89 -20.18 17.93
N VAL A 14 17.19 -18.90 17.98
CA VAL A 14 16.23 -17.87 17.59
C VAL A 14 16.09 -18.00 16.07
N GLU A 15 15.10 -18.74 15.64
CA GLU A 15 14.66 -18.67 14.25
C GLU A 15 14.08 -17.28 14.06
N ALA A 16 14.89 -16.38 13.53
CA ALA A 16 14.39 -15.15 12.98
C ALA A 16 13.46 -15.56 11.82
N ALA A 17 12.14 -15.50 12.05
CA ALA A 17 11.20 -15.60 10.97
C ALA A 17 11.57 -14.48 9.98
N ALA A 18 12.15 -14.85 8.84
CA ALA A 18 12.36 -13.92 7.76
C ALA A 18 10.97 -13.40 7.38
N ALA A 19 10.67 -12.15 7.77
CA ALA A 19 9.50 -11.47 7.27
C ALA A 19 9.59 -11.55 5.75
N ALA A 20 8.61 -12.19 5.11
CA ALA A 20 8.57 -12.30 3.66
C ALA A 20 8.58 -10.87 3.11
N ALA A 21 9.75 -10.42 2.65
CA ALA A 21 9.89 -9.12 2.03
C ALA A 21 9.11 -9.15 0.73
N CYS A 22 8.18 -8.21 0.56
CA CYS A 22 7.47 -8.03 -0.69
C CYS A 22 8.47 -7.81 -1.81
N SER A 23 8.55 -8.76 -2.74
CA SER A 23 9.40 -8.67 -3.91
C SER A 23 8.58 -8.16 -5.09
N CYS A 24 8.81 -6.91 -5.47
CA CYS A 24 8.22 -6.35 -6.68
C CYS A 24 9.04 -6.80 -7.90
N ALA A 25 8.36 -7.23 -8.96
CA ALA A 25 9.02 -7.64 -10.21
C ALA A 25 9.85 -6.50 -10.83
N GLU A 26 9.46 -5.26 -10.60
CA GLU A 26 10.15 -4.06 -11.07
C GLU A 26 10.04 -2.95 -10.02
N SER A 27 11.14 -2.25 -9.78
CA SER A 27 11.13 -1.01 -8.98
C SER A 27 10.75 0.15 -9.89
N LEU A 28 9.57 0.70 -9.69
CA LEU A 28 9.06 1.81 -10.50
C LEU A 28 9.67 3.15 -10.06
N THR A 29 10.06 3.98 -11.01
CA THR A 29 10.27 5.41 -10.76
C THR A 29 8.92 6.12 -10.58
N VAL A 30 8.91 7.31 -9.98
CA VAL A 30 7.69 8.11 -9.80
C VAL A 30 6.99 8.38 -11.14
N SER A 31 7.76 8.74 -12.17
CA SER A 31 7.22 8.97 -13.51
C SER A 31 6.55 7.71 -14.08
N LYS A 32 7.25 6.58 -14.07
CA LYS A 32 6.69 5.31 -14.56
C LYS A 32 5.45 4.87 -13.76
N ALA A 33 5.46 5.05 -12.44
CA ALA A 33 4.32 4.73 -11.61
C ALA A 33 3.11 5.60 -11.96
N LYS A 34 3.33 6.91 -12.16
CA LYS A 34 2.28 7.82 -12.63
C LYS A 34 1.76 7.45 -14.02
N ASP A 35 2.64 7.10 -14.94
CA ASP A 35 2.24 6.74 -16.30
C ASP A 35 1.36 5.47 -16.32
N ARG A 36 1.71 4.47 -15.49
CA ARG A 36 0.96 3.20 -15.37
C ARG A 36 -0.33 3.33 -14.56
N ALA A 37 -0.42 4.32 -13.67
CA ALA A 37 -1.62 4.53 -12.88
C ALA A 37 -2.75 5.12 -13.72
N GLU A 38 -3.97 4.76 -13.40
CA GLU A 38 -5.20 5.43 -13.86
C GLU A 38 -5.49 6.66 -12.99
N ALA A 39 -5.18 6.57 -11.69
CA ALA A 39 -5.35 7.66 -10.73
C ALA A 39 -4.12 7.78 -9.83
N VAL A 40 -3.69 9.02 -9.56
CA VAL A 40 -2.64 9.38 -8.61
C VAL A 40 -3.13 10.52 -7.75
N PHE A 41 -3.28 10.28 -6.45
CA PHE A 41 -3.86 11.27 -5.53
C PHE A 41 -3.39 11.08 -4.10
N VAL A 42 -3.54 12.12 -3.29
CA VAL A 42 -3.51 12.05 -1.83
C VAL A 42 -4.93 12.04 -1.31
N GLY A 43 -5.22 11.14 -0.40
CA GLY A 43 -6.53 11.08 0.25
C GLY A 43 -6.44 10.51 1.65
N THR A 44 -7.45 10.87 2.45
CA THR A 44 -7.67 10.34 3.79
C THR A 44 -8.63 9.17 3.73
N VAL A 45 -8.28 8.06 4.37
CA VAL A 45 -9.13 6.87 4.44
C VAL A 45 -10.37 7.17 5.27
N VAL A 46 -11.54 7.07 4.64
CA VAL A 46 -12.85 7.19 5.29
C VAL A 46 -13.30 5.84 5.82
N GLU A 47 -13.07 4.79 5.04
CA GLU A 47 -13.55 3.45 5.33
C GLU A 47 -12.60 2.41 4.71
N ALA A 48 -12.28 1.36 5.46
CA ALA A 48 -11.49 0.24 4.97
C ALA A 48 -12.14 -1.07 5.45
N ASN A 49 -12.73 -1.82 4.52
CA ASN A 49 -13.44 -3.06 4.80
C ASN A 49 -12.77 -4.23 4.11
N ARG A 50 -12.66 -5.34 4.85
CA ARG A 50 -12.19 -6.61 4.31
C ARG A 50 -13.39 -7.40 3.79
N GLU A 51 -13.35 -7.74 2.53
CA GLU A 51 -14.42 -8.47 1.85
C GLU A 51 -13.92 -9.86 1.43
N ARG A 52 -14.79 -10.86 1.57
CA ARG A 52 -14.51 -12.23 1.08
C ARG A 52 -14.82 -12.31 -0.41
N THR A 53 -13.90 -12.91 -1.16
CA THR A 53 -14.05 -13.18 -2.59
C THR A 53 -13.90 -14.67 -2.88
N GLN A 54 -14.15 -15.10 -4.10
CA GLN A 54 -13.91 -16.50 -4.51
C GLN A 54 -12.42 -16.88 -4.44
N GLY A 55 -11.51 -15.90 -4.59
CA GLY A 55 -10.06 -16.09 -4.54
C GLY A 55 -9.42 -15.81 -3.18
N GLY A 56 -10.22 -15.58 -2.11
CA GLY A 56 -9.70 -15.26 -0.79
C GLY A 56 -10.33 -13.99 -0.20
N TYR A 57 -9.52 -13.02 0.15
CA TYR A 57 -9.96 -11.74 0.71
C TYR A 57 -9.39 -10.58 -0.10
N GLU A 58 -10.14 -9.50 -0.15
CA GLU A 58 -9.67 -8.21 -0.64
C GLU A 58 -10.09 -7.10 0.31
N TRP A 59 -9.39 -5.99 0.27
CA TRP A 59 -9.77 -4.79 0.99
C TRP A 59 -10.45 -3.82 0.03
N ARG A 60 -11.61 -3.32 0.44
CA ARG A 60 -12.29 -2.21 -0.21
C ARG A 60 -12.05 -0.96 0.62
N VAL A 61 -11.35 0.01 0.05
CA VAL A 61 -10.92 1.22 0.75
C VAL A 61 -11.54 2.43 0.08
N LYS A 62 -12.29 3.22 0.85
CA LYS A 62 -12.83 4.50 0.41
C LYS A 62 -11.95 5.61 0.94
N LEU A 63 -11.52 6.51 0.07
CA LEU A 63 -10.70 7.66 0.42
C LEU A 63 -11.37 8.96 0.01
N SER A 64 -11.31 9.96 0.88
CA SER A 64 -11.63 11.35 0.55
C SER A 64 -10.40 12.00 -0.09
N VAL A 65 -10.52 12.43 -1.34
CA VAL A 65 -9.41 12.98 -2.13
C VAL A 65 -9.16 14.43 -1.76
N GLU A 66 -7.91 14.75 -1.44
CA GLU A 66 -7.45 16.09 -1.08
C GLU A 66 -6.70 16.77 -2.23
N GLN A 67 -5.86 16.02 -2.92
CA GLN A 67 -5.03 16.50 -4.01
C GLN A 67 -4.85 15.40 -5.05
N ALA A 68 -4.88 15.73 -6.33
CA ALA A 68 -4.72 14.76 -7.42
C ALA A 68 -3.77 15.25 -8.50
N TRP A 69 -3.04 14.31 -9.09
CA TRP A 69 -2.14 14.50 -10.23
C TRP A 69 -2.62 13.81 -11.49
N LYS A 70 -3.51 12.82 -11.34
CA LYS A 70 -4.09 12.05 -12.45
C LYS A 70 -5.42 11.44 -12.02
N GLY A 71 -6.41 11.48 -12.90
CA GLY A 71 -7.59 10.62 -12.91
C GLY A 71 -8.52 10.65 -11.70
N SER A 72 -8.50 11.66 -10.84
CA SER A 72 -9.34 11.76 -9.66
C SER A 72 -10.06 13.11 -9.58
N ASP A 73 -11.12 13.25 -10.38
CA ASP A 73 -11.98 14.44 -10.34
C ASP A 73 -13.11 14.34 -9.30
N GLU A 74 -13.31 13.15 -8.73
CA GLU A 74 -14.32 12.89 -7.71
C GLU A 74 -13.81 13.24 -6.31
N GLY A 75 -14.73 13.61 -5.38
CA GLY A 75 -14.40 13.92 -3.98
C GLY A 75 -14.04 12.67 -3.17
N GLU A 76 -14.57 11.52 -3.53
CA GLU A 76 -14.28 10.22 -2.94
C GLU A 76 -13.92 9.23 -4.02
N VAL A 77 -12.95 8.37 -3.71
CA VAL A 77 -12.49 7.29 -4.60
C VAL A 77 -12.47 5.99 -3.81
N VAL A 78 -12.91 4.92 -4.45
CA VAL A 78 -12.79 3.56 -3.93
C VAL A 78 -11.66 2.85 -4.64
N VAL A 79 -10.73 2.32 -3.87
CA VAL A 79 -9.66 1.43 -4.37
C VAL A 79 -9.75 0.07 -3.69
N TYR A 80 -9.32 -0.96 -4.42
CA TYR A 80 -9.26 -2.31 -3.90
C TYR A 80 -7.80 -2.74 -3.73
N VAL A 81 -7.54 -3.47 -2.66
CA VAL A 81 -6.24 -4.08 -2.39
C VAL A 81 -6.44 -5.57 -2.29
N LEU A 82 -5.78 -6.30 -3.17
CA LEU A 82 -5.85 -7.75 -3.15
C LEU A 82 -5.13 -8.27 -1.91
N GLY A 83 -5.76 -9.23 -1.23
CA GLY A 83 -5.26 -9.76 0.05
C GLY A 83 -4.10 -10.70 -0.14
N ASP A 84 -2.92 -10.17 -0.38
CA ASP A 84 -1.64 -10.88 -0.38
C ASP A 84 -0.64 -10.23 0.59
N ASP A 85 0.53 -10.83 0.75
CA ASP A 85 1.59 -10.34 1.65
C ASP A 85 2.16 -8.98 1.21
N CYS A 86 1.87 -8.54 -0.03
CA CYS A 86 2.26 -7.26 -0.60
C CYS A 86 1.15 -6.21 -0.55
N ALA A 87 0.07 -6.46 0.17
CA ALA A 87 -1.01 -5.52 0.35
C ALA A 87 -0.56 -4.28 1.14
N VAL A 88 -0.99 -3.11 0.68
CA VAL A 88 -0.87 -1.90 1.50
C VAL A 88 -1.89 -1.98 2.63
N SER A 89 -1.44 -1.79 3.85
CA SER A 89 -2.33 -1.71 5.01
C SER A 89 -2.91 -0.30 5.13
N PHE A 90 -4.20 -0.16 4.84
CA PHE A 90 -4.92 1.09 4.99
C PHE A 90 -5.61 1.17 6.35
N GLU A 91 -5.46 2.29 7.03
CA GLU A 91 -6.08 2.56 8.32
C GLU A 91 -7.01 3.78 8.21
N ALA A 92 -8.22 3.66 8.74
CA ALA A 92 -9.19 4.75 8.76
C ALA A 92 -8.61 6.00 9.45
N GLY A 93 -8.85 7.18 8.86
CA GLY A 93 -8.36 8.46 9.34
C GLY A 93 -6.92 8.80 8.93
N LYS A 94 -6.16 7.86 8.38
CA LYS A 94 -4.79 8.14 7.89
C LYS A 94 -4.79 8.58 6.43
N ARG A 95 -3.77 9.36 6.09
CA ARG A 95 -3.54 9.90 4.74
C ARG A 95 -2.56 9.02 3.98
N TYR A 96 -2.84 8.83 2.71
CA TYR A 96 -2.01 8.05 1.79
C TYR A 96 -1.79 8.77 0.47
N LEU A 97 -0.59 8.61 -0.09
CA LEU A 97 -0.35 8.84 -1.50
C LEU A 97 -0.68 7.52 -2.23
N VAL A 98 -1.62 7.59 -3.14
CA VAL A 98 -2.17 6.42 -3.83
C VAL A 98 -1.85 6.48 -5.32
N TYR A 99 -1.28 5.39 -5.84
CA TYR A 99 -1.15 5.10 -7.26
C TYR A 99 -2.06 3.91 -7.56
N ALA A 100 -3.17 4.15 -8.20
CA ALA A 100 -4.16 3.13 -8.51
C ALA A 100 -4.23 2.87 -10.02
N ARG A 101 -4.23 1.60 -10.41
CA ARG A 101 -4.41 1.17 -11.80
C ARG A 101 -5.79 0.58 -12.00
N ARG A 102 -6.26 0.56 -13.23
CA ARG A 102 -7.51 -0.12 -13.57
C ARG A 102 -7.28 -1.63 -13.60
N GLN A 103 -8.13 -2.37 -12.89
CA GLN A 103 -8.12 -3.83 -12.97
C GLN A 103 -8.79 -4.27 -14.28
N GLU A 104 -8.06 -5.05 -15.08
CA GLU A 104 -8.59 -5.61 -16.31
C GLU A 104 -9.82 -6.48 -16.04
N GLY A 105 -10.82 -6.37 -16.92
CA GLY A 105 -12.06 -7.13 -16.85
C GLY A 105 -13.04 -6.73 -15.75
N ARG A 106 -12.65 -5.88 -14.79
CA ARG A 106 -13.53 -5.43 -13.69
C ARG A 106 -13.77 -3.92 -13.66
N GLY A 107 -12.99 -3.13 -14.37
CA GLY A 107 -13.15 -1.67 -14.48
C GLY A 107 -12.96 -0.88 -13.19
N ARG A 108 -12.56 -1.53 -12.10
CA ARG A 108 -12.33 -0.92 -10.78
C ARG A 108 -10.87 -0.56 -10.58
N LEU A 109 -10.60 0.36 -9.65
CA LEU A 109 -9.24 0.75 -9.28
C LEU A 109 -8.64 -0.22 -8.26
N VAL A 110 -7.41 -0.66 -8.51
CA VAL A 110 -6.64 -1.50 -7.59
C VAL A 110 -5.28 -0.88 -7.31
N THR A 111 -4.75 -1.13 -6.13
CA THR A 111 -3.41 -0.70 -5.74
C THR A 111 -2.70 -1.79 -4.94
N ASP A 112 -1.39 -1.65 -4.82
CA ASP A 112 -0.51 -2.49 -4.00
C ASP A 112 0.75 -1.70 -3.62
N SER A 113 1.63 -2.28 -2.81
CA SER A 113 2.89 -1.64 -2.41
C SER A 113 3.88 -1.46 -3.57
N CYS A 114 3.80 -2.30 -4.59
CA CYS A 114 4.66 -2.22 -5.78
C CYS A 114 4.28 -1.07 -6.73
N ALA A 115 3.07 -0.54 -6.60
CA ALA A 115 2.62 0.65 -7.33
C ALA A 115 3.14 1.97 -6.75
N ARG A 116 3.94 1.96 -5.67
CA ARG A 116 4.43 3.09 -4.87
C ARG A 116 3.37 3.72 -3.94
N THR A 117 2.21 3.12 -3.78
CA THR A 117 1.23 3.55 -2.78
C THR A 117 1.80 3.40 -1.37
N ALA A 118 1.73 4.47 -0.58
CA ALA A 118 2.31 4.53 0.77
C ALA A 118 1.58 5.55 1.67
N LEU A 119 1.81 5.45 2.98
CA LEU A 119 1.46 6.52 3.91
C LEU A 119 2.00 7.86 3.41
N PHE A 120 1.25 8.93 3.63
CA PHE A 120 1.59 10.27 3.14
C PHE A 120 3.02 10.70 3.52
N ASP A 121 3.40 10.50 4.78
CA ASP A 121 4.73 10.90 5.27
C ASP A 121 5.86 10.07 4.64
N ALA A 122 5.59 8.79 4.34
CA ALA A 122 6.54 7.93 3.63
C ALA A 122 6.65 8.26 2.14
N GLY A 123 5.65 8.94 1.57
CA GLY A 123 5.61 9.37 0.18
C GLY A 123 6.25 10.73 -0.11
N SER A 124 6.98 11.32 0.82
CA SER A 124 7.51 12.70 0.69
C SER A 124 8.41 12.91 -0.53
N GLU A 125 9.26 11.94 -0.89
CA GLU A 125 10.08 11.98 -2.10
C GLU A 125 9.23 11.99 -3.36
N ASP A 126 8.20 11.17 -3.40
CA ASP A 126 7.27 11.09 -4.53
C ASP A 126 6.50 12.40 -4.70
N LEU A 127 6.04 12.99 -3.61
CA LEU A 127 5.32 14.26 -3.62
C LEU A 127 6.17 15.39 -4.20
N GLN A 128 7.47 15.44 -3.86
CA GLN A 128 8.40 16.40 -4.44
C GLN A 128 8.55 16.21 -5.95
N LYS A 129 8.68 14.98 -6.41
CA LYS A 129 8.84 14.65 -7.84
C LYS A 129 7.55 14.82 -8.64
N LEU A 130 6.39 14.60 -8.03
CA LEU A 130 5.08 14.84 -8.65
C LEU A 130 4.80 16.34 -8.83
N GLY A 131 5.37 17.18 -7.97
CA GLY A 131 5.16 18.63 -7.99
C GLY A 131 3.75 19.04 -7.58
N ALA A 132 3.28 20.18 -8.09
CA ALA A 132 1.96 20.70 -7.77
C ALA A 132 0.87 19.83 -8.39
N GLY A 133 -0.02 19.29 -7.55
CA GLY A 133 -1.25 18.62 -7.96
C GLY A 133 -2.46 19.57 -7.86
N LYS A 134 -3.57 19.16 -8.45
CA LYS A 134 -4.84 19.85 -8.33
C LYS A 134 -5.41 19.66 -6.93
N GLN A 135 -5.48 20.75 -6.17
CA GLN A 135 -6.09 20.74 -4.83
C GLN A 135 -7.60 20.64 -4.95
N ARG A 136 -8.19 19.90 -4.03
CA ARG A 136 -9.65 19.88 -3.86
C ARG A 136 -10.00 20.72 -2.63
N ALA A 137 -11.00 21.58 -2.79
CA ALA A 137 -11.55 22.31 -1.66
C ALA A 137 -12.18 21.31 -0.69
N ALA A 138 -11.86 21.44 0.60
CA ALA A 138 -12.60 20.74 1.65
C ALA A 138 -14.06 21.15 1.57
N ARG A 139 -14.96 20.19 1.51
CA ARG A 139 -16.41 20.43 1.61
C ARG A 139 -16.83 20.36 3.04
#